data_1b3acd6d69176560f55277ab418a1d3a
#
_entry.id   1b3acd6d69176560f55277ab418a1d3a
#
_cell.length_a   1.000
_cell.length_b   1.000
_cell.length_c   1.000
_cell.angle_alpha   90.00
_cell.angle_beta   90.00
_cell.angle_gamma   90.00
#
_symmetry.space_group_name_H-M   'P 1'
#
loop_
_entity.id
_entity.type
_entity.pdbx_description
1 polymer ?
#
loop_
_entity_poly.entity_id
_entity_poly.type
_entity_poly.pdbx_seq_one_letter_code
_entity_poly.pdbx_strand_id
1 'polypeptide(L)'
;MSTLIVLLPPREPAVPLQEWQWPELPFALVDKSGHTQRAGRAALALLPQAATTVLIVAARDLLMLEQALPPLKGPRLKQALPNIIEDQLIQDPQGCHIAVDPAALDGGRRVLAVIDRAWFKFIVDAFTAAGHRHLRAVPVTRCLPPATRRDAAAAAETEAVADVALDRPAGHAAAADAPGSGHAGATANAPAPAESIVAVALGLAATE
;
A
#
# COMPACT_ATOMS: atom_id res chain seq x y z
N MET A 1 -20.78 -4.57 14.41
CA MET A 1 -20.54 -4.65 12.95
C MET A 1 -19.12 -5.14 12.78
N SER A 2 -18.84 -5.97 11.78
CA SER A 2 -17.49 -6.48 11.48
C SER A 2 -16.91 -5.77 10.26
N THR A 3 -15.59 -5.69 10.21
CA THR A 3 -14.84 -5.14 9.07
C THR A 3 -13.92 -6.24 8.53
N LEU A 4 -13.98 -6.47 7.24
CA LEU A 4 -13.03 -7.32 6.53
C LEU A 4 -11.90 -6.44 5.98
N ILE A 5 -10.67 -6.76 6.32
CA ILE A 5 -9.47 -6.12 5.78
C ILE A 5 -8.82 -7.12 4.83
N VAL A 6 -8.54 -6.71 3.60
CA VAL A 6 -7.93 -7.55 2.56
C VAL A 6 -6.71 -6.86 2.00
N LEU A 7 -5.58 -7.55 1.98
CA LEU A 7 -4.37 -7.07 1.31
C LEU A 7 -4.42 -7.49 -0.15
N LEU A 8 -4.43 -6.51 -1.05
CA LEU A 8 -4.44 -6.75 -2.48
C LEU A 8 -3.03 -7.10 -2.98
N PRO A 9 -2.92 -8.06 -3.92
CA PRO A 9 -1.67 -8.30 -4.63
C PRO A 9 -1.34 -7.08 -5.50
N PRO A 10 -0.06 -6.77 -5.70
CA PRO A 10 0.32 -5.76 -6.68
C PRO A 10 -0.05 -6.22 -8.09
N ARG A 11 -0.45 -5.25 -8.93
CA ARG A 11 -0.71 -5.51 -10.35
C ARG A 11 0.57 -6.00 -11.04
N GLU A 12 0.42 -6.99 -11.90
CA GLU A 12 1.46 -7.39 -12.84
C GLU A 12 1.18 -6.71 -14.19
N PRO A 13 1.94 -5.66 -14.57
CA PRO A 13 1.65 -4.88 -15.78
C PRO A 13 1.71 -5.68 -17.08
N ALA A 14 2.47 -6.77 -17.10
CA ALA A 14 2.59 -7.65 -18.26
C ALA A 14 1.35 -8.52 -18.50
N VAL A 15 0.45 -8.63 -17.49
CA VAL A 15 -0.76 -9.46 -17.60
C VAL A 15 -1.96 -8.56 -17.92
N PRO A 16 -2.64 -8.78 -19.06
CA PRO A 16 -3.90 -8.10 -19.37
C PRO A 16 -4.96 -8.33 -18.29
N LEU A 17 -5.82 -7.33 -18.04
CA LEU A 17 -6.85 -7.44 -17.01
C LEU A 17 -7.82 -8.62 -17.23
N GLN A 18 -8.09 -8.96 -18.48
CA GLN A 18 -8.96 -10.08 -18.88
C GLN A 18 -8.36 -11.45 -18.52
N GLU A 19 -7.03 -11.53 -18.45
CA GLU A 19 -6.28 -12.75 -18.12
C GLU A 19 -5.86 -12.79 -16.65
N TRP A 20 -6.17 -11.71 -15.89
CA TRP A 20 -5.81 -11.62 -14.48
C TRP A 20 -6.54 -12.67 -13.65
N GLN A 21 -5.76 -13.46 -12.91
CA GLN A 21 -6.29 -14.45 -11.97
C GLN A 21 -5.97 -14.00 -10.54
N TRP A 22 -7.01 -13.94 -9.70
CA TRP A 22 -6.85 -13.60 -8.31
C TRP A 22 -6.10 -14.71 -7.57
N PRO A 23 -4.95 -14.43 -6.96
CA PRO A 23 -4.33 -15.38 -6.04
C PRO A 23 -5.17 -15.46 -4.75
N GLU A 24 -4.78 -16.36 -3.85
CA GLU A 24 -5.32 -16.32 -2.50
C GLU A 24 -4.95 -15.00 -1.82
N LEU A 25 -5.94 -14.31 -1.29
CA LEU A 25 -5.81 -12.99 -0.68
C LEU A 25 -5.62 -13.13 0.83
N PRO A 26 -4.56 -12.52 1.39
CA PRO A 26 -4.45 -12.36 2.84
C PRO A 26 -5.59 -11.48 3.35
N PHE A 27 -6.25 -11.93 4.42
CA PHE A 27 -7.35 -11.18 5.02
C PHE A 27 -7.33 -11.26 6.54
N ALA A 28 -7.98 -10.28 7.15
CA ALA A 28 -8.36 -10.29 8.55
C ALA A 28 -9.80 -9.79 8.71
N LEU A 29 -10.59 -10.53 9.46
CA LEU A 29 -11.92 -10.14 9.88
C LEU A 29 -11.82 -9.61 11.31
N VAL A 30 -12.20 -8.35 11.52
CA VAL A 30 -12.14 -7.68 12.80
C VAL A 30 -13.54 -7.29 13.29
N ASP A 31 -13.73 -7.30 14.59
CA ASP A 31 -14.97 -6.84 15.21
C ASP A 31 -14.97 -5.30 15.38
N LYS A 32 -16.05 -4.78 15.95
CA LYS A 32 -16.20 -3.34 16.24
C LYS A 32 -15.21 -2.80 17.28
N SER A 33 -14.60 -3.69 18.07
CA SER A 33 -13.61 -3.36 19.10
C SER A 33 -12.18 -3.44 18.57
N GLY A 34 -12.02 -3.80 17.28
CA GLY A 34 -10.71 -3.95 16.65
C GLY A 34 -10.04 -5.31 16.89
N HIS A 35 -10.70 -6.25 17.57
CA HIS A 35 -10.12 -7.58 17.79
C HIS A 35 -10.27 -8.46 16.54
N THR A 36 -9.18 -9.13 16.18
CA THR A 36 -9.18 -10.08 15.07
C THR A 36 -9.98 -11.32 15.44
N GLN A 37 -11.08 -11.55 14.73
CA GLN A 37 -11.91 -12.74 14.86
C GLN A 37 -11.37 -13.90 14.02
N ARG A 38 -10.86 -13.58 12.82
CA ARG A 38 -10.32 -14.55 11.88
C ARG A 38 -9.30 -13.89 10.98
N ALA A 39 -8.18 -14.55 10.74
CA ALA A 39 -7.19 -14.14 9.76
C ALA A 39 -6.71 -15.35 8.96
N GLY A 40 -6.20 -15.12 7.75
CA GLY A 40 -5.70 -16.17 6.89
C GLY A 40 -5.56 -15.73 5.45
N ARG A 41 -5.57 -16.70 4.55
CA ARG A 41 -5.59 -16.52 3.10
C ARG A 41 -6.78 -17.27 2.52
N ALA A 42 -7.43 -16.69 1.54
CA ALA A 42 -8.54 -17.33 0.85
C ALA A 42 -8.68 -16.81 -0.58
N ALA A 43 -9.27 -17.61 -1.45
CA ALA A 43 -9.72 -17.13 -2.75
C ALA A 43 -10.80 -16.05 -2.56
N LEU A 44 -10.90 -15.11 -3.50
CA LEU A 44 -11.84 -13.98 -3.46
C LEU A 44 -13.29 -14.42 -3.13
N ALA A 45 -13.75 -15.49 -3.75
CA ALA A 45 -15.12 -16.02 -3.56
C ALA A 45 -15.34 -16.65 -2.16
N LEU A 46 -14.28 -16.96 -1.43
CA LEU A 46 -14.32 -17.60 -0.10
C LEU A 46 -14.02 -16.63 1.04
N LEU A 47 -13.81 -15.36 0.74
CA LEU A 47 -13.60 -14.33 1.77
C LEU A 47 -14.85 -14.19 2.64
N PRO A 48 -14.70 -14.00 3.96
CA PRO A 48 -15.83 -13.81 4.86
C PRO A 48 -16.56 -12.51 4.55
N GLN A 49 -17.89 -12.55 4.63
CA GLN A 49 -18.72 -11.35 4.46
C GLN A 49 -18.67 -10.47 5.71
N ALA A 50 -18.62 -9.16 5.52
CA ALA A 50 -18.58 -8.17 6.60
C ALA A 50 -19.43 -6.95 6.25
N ALA A 51 -19.74 -6.11 7.25
CA ALA A 51 -20.48 -4.88 7.03
C ALA A 51 -19.71 -3.86 6.19
N THR A 52 -18.39 -3.85 6.32
CA THR A 52 -17.46 -3.02 5.53
C THR A 52 -16.28 -3.85 5.09
N THR A 53 -15.79 -3.64 3.88
CA THR A 53 -14.58 -4.28 3.37
C THR A 53 -13.54 -3.19 3.05
N VAL A 54 -12.39 -3.29 3.71
CA VAL A 54 -11.23 -2.39 3.50
C VAL A 54 -10.21 -3.11 2.63
N LEU A 55 -9.89 -2.53 1.49
CA LEU A 55 -8.94 -3.03 0.52
C LEU A 55 -7.61 -2.28 0.69
N ILE A 56 -6.58 -2.96 1.14
CA ILE A 56 -5.24 -2.39 1.25
C ILE A 56 -4.55 -2.52 -0.11
N VAL A 57 -4.33 -1.37 -0.76
CA VAL A 57 -3.76 -1.31 -2.10
C VAL A 57 -2.24 -1.27 -2.01
N ALA A 58 -1.56 -2.08 -2.83
CA ALA A 58 -0.11 -2.16 -2.87
C ALA A 58 0.54 -0.81 -3.26
N ALA A 59 1.68 -0.47 -2.63
CA ALA A 59 2.35 0.82 -2.87
C ALA A 59 2.77 1.02 -4.33
N ARG A 60 3.21 -0.05 -5.01
CA ARG A 60 3.64 0.01 -6.42
C ARG A 60 2.52 0.30 -7.42
N ASP A 61 1.26 0.16 -7.01
CA ASP A 61 0.09 0.43 -7.85
C ASP A 61 -0.43 1.86 -7.68
N LEU A 62 0.17 2.63 -6.78
CA LEU A 62 -0.24 3.96 -6.39
C LEU A 62 0.89 4.96 -6.57
N LEU A 63 0.55 6.14 -7.07
CA LEU A 63 1.40 7.32 -6.94
C LEU A 63 0.80 8.22 -5.85
N MET A 64 1.60 8.57 -4.86
CA MET A 64 1.22 9.48 -3.78
C MET A 64 1.84 10.85 -4.04
N LEU A 65 1.02 11.88 -4.13
CA LEU A 65 1.42 13.25 -4.43
C LEU A 65 0.97 14.18 -3.32
N GLU A 66 1.78 15.20 -3.01
CA GLU A 66 1.38 16.31 -2.16
C GLU A 66 1.13 17.54 -3.02
N GLN A 67 -0.11 18.07 -2.97
CA GLN A 67 -0.53 19.14 -3.86
C GLN A 67 -1.32 20.21 -3.12
N ALA A 68 -1.06 21.47 -3.46
CA ALA A 68 -1.94 22.57 -3.10
C ALA A 68 -3.19 22.51 -3.98
N LEU A 69 -4.36 22.42 -3.36
CA LEU A 69 -5.61 22.34 -4.08
C LEU A 69 -6.33 23.69 -4.08
N PRO A 70 -7.00 24.05 -5.19
CA PRO A 70 -7.86 25.23 -5.23
C PRO A 70 -9.03 25.05 -4.24
N PRO A 71 -9.66 26.12 -3.79
CA PRO A 71 -10.77 26.08 -2.83
C PRO A 71 -12.07 25.57 -3.45
N LEU A 72 -11.97 24.48 -4.23
CA LEU A 72 -13.09 23.80 -4.86
C LEU A 72 -13.51 22.61 -4.00
N LYS A 73 -14.78 22.21 -4.09
CA LYS A 73 -15.34 21.07 -3.37
C LYS A 73 -16.19 20.18 -4.29
N GLY A 74 -16.35 18.92 -3.89
CA GLY A 74 -17.24 17.97 -4.55
C GLY A 74 -16.93 17.75 -6.04
N PRO A 75 -17.94 17.75 -6.92
CA PRO A 75 -17.75 17.45 -8.34
C PRO A 75 -16.79 18.41 -9.05
N ARG A 76 -16.79 19.70 -8.69
CA ARG A 76 -15.89 20.70 -9.31
C ARG A 76 -14.43 20.41 -9.02
N LEU A 77 -14.11 20.01 -7.79
CA LEU A 77 -12.76 19.58 -7.44
C LEU A 77 -12.38 18.34 -8.24
N LYS A 78 -13.24 17.32 -8.29
CA LYS A 78 -12.97 16.09 -9.07
C LYS A 78 -12.68 16.35 -10.54
N GLN A 79 -13.37 17.31 -11.15
CA GLN A 79 -13.14 17.70 -12.55
C GLN A 79 -11.81 18.45 -12.75
N ALA A 80 -11.36 19.19 -11.74
CA ALA A 80 -10.11 19.95 -11.80
C ALA A 80 -8.87 19.10 -11.50
N LEU A 81 -9.00 18.01 -10.74
CA LEU A 81 -7.88 17.19 -10.31
C LEU A 81 -6.97 16.70 -11.44
N PRO A 82 -7.47 16.16 -12.57
CA PRO A 82 -6.62 15.73 -13.67
C PRO A 82 -5.67 16.83 -14.14
N ASN A 83 -6.18 18.04 -14.37
CA ASN A 83 -5.37 19.17 -14.85
C ASN A 83 -4.37 19.66 -13.79
N ILE A 84 -4.70 19.53 -12.50
CA ILE A 84 -3.81 19.97 -11.41
C ILE A 84 -2.56 19.11 -11.30
N ILE A 85 -2.65 17.83 -11.65
CA ILE A 85 -1.55 16.86 -11.50
C ILE A 85 -0.95 16.42 -12.84
N GLU A 86 -1.39 16.99 -13.97
CA GLU A 86 -0.98 16.60 -15.33
C GLU A 86 0.54 16.61 -15.48
N ASP A 87 1.20 17.66 -15.01
CA ASP A 87 2.66 17.83 -15.10
C ASP A 87 3.46 16.82 -14.24
N GLN A 88 2.79 16.10 -13.34
CA GLN A 88 3.42 15.14 -12.44
C GLN A 88 3.17 13.68 -12.86
N LEU A 89 2.43 13.48 -13.95
CA LEU A 89 2.10 12.16 -14.47
C LEU A 89 2.79 11.90 -15.80
N ILE A 90 3.28 10.69 -15.98
CA ILE A 90 3.78 10.20 -17.26
C ILE A 90 2.62 9.72 -18.15
N GLN A 91 1.53 9.27 -17.52
CA GLN A 91 0.35 8.75 -18.20
C GLN A 91 -0.77 9.80 -18.27
N ASP A 92 -1.75 9.57 -19.15
CA ASP A 92 -2.93 10.43 -19.27
C ASP A 92 -3.69 10.52 -17.93
N PRO A 93 -3.82 11.71 -17.33
CA PRO A 93 -4.57 11.93 -16.10
C PRO A 93 -6.04 11.48 -16.19
N GLN A 94 -6.63 11.49 -17.38
CA GLN A 94 -8.00 11.01 -17.59
C GLN A 94 -8.13 9.49 -17.43
N GLY A 95 -7.03 8.76 -17.62
CA GLY A 95 -6.92 7.32 -17.34
C GLY A 95 -6.75 6.99 -15.88
N CYS A 96 -6.64 7.97 -14.98
CA CYS A 96 -6.39 7.80 -13.57
C CYS A 96 -7.66 7.94 -12.72
N HIS A 97 -7.71 7.20 -11.61
CA HIS A 97 -8.58 7.47 -10.49
C HIS A 97 -7.78 8.23 -9.43
N ILE A 98 -8.26 9.40 -9.04
CA ILE A 98 -7.57 10.31 -8.12
C ILE A 98 -8.43 10.45 -6.86
N ALA A 99 -7.87 10.05 -5.73
CA ALA A 99 -8.48 10.22 -4.42
C ALA A 99 -7.73 11.30 -3.63
N VAL A 100 -8.45 12.13 -2.90
CA VAL A 100 -7.91 13.21 -2.07
C VAL A 100 -8.04 12.83 -0.61
N ASP A 101 -6.95 12.88 0.14
CA ASP A 101 -6.99 12.74 1.60
C ASP A 101 -7.78 13.89 2.21
N PRO A 102 -8.78 13.61 3.07
CA PRO A 102 -9.53 14.65 3.76
C PRO A 102 -8.67 15.48 4.72
N ALA A 103 -7.58 14.90 5.26
CA ALA A 103 -6.65 15.60 6.13
C ALA A 103 -5.79 16.59 5.32
N ALA A 104 -5.71 17.81 5.80
CA ALA A 104 -4.79 18.80 5.25
C ALA A 104 -3.41 18.66 5.90
N LEU A 105 -2.36 18.82 5.12
CA LEU A 105 -1.00 19.00 5.58
C LEU A 105 -0.73 20.48 5.90
N ASP A 106 0.45 20.76 6.45
CA ASP A 106 0.93 22.11 6.67
C ASP A 106 0.92 22.92 5.37
N GLY A 107 0.52 24.19 5.46
CA GLY A 107 0.35 25.06 4.28
C GLY A 107 -0.86 24.75 3.41
N GLY A 108 -1.83 23.97 3.91
CA GLY A 108 -3.08 23.68 3.19
C GLY A 108 -2.95 22.70 2.02
N ARG A 109 -1.79 22.05 1.89
CA ARG A 109 -1.58 20.97 0.91
C ARG A 109 -2.37 19.74 1.32
N ARG A 110 -2.65 18.86 0.36
CA ARG A 110 -3.30 17.58 0.58
C ARG A 110 -2.56 16.45 -0.11
N VAL A 111 -2.63 15.28 0.47
CA VAL A 111 -2.14 14.07 -0.17
C VAL A 111 -3.16 13.59 -1.17
N LEU A 112 -2.69 13.27 -2.37
CA LEU A 112 -3.47 12.65 -3.43
C LEU A 112 -2.95 11.23 -3.64
N ALA A 113 -3.86 10.28 -3.76
CA ALA A 113 -3.55 8.92 -4.20
C ALA A 113 -4.05 8.75 -5.63
N VAL A 114 -3.15 8.40 -6.55
CA VAL A 114 -3.43 8.23 -7.97
C VAL A 114 -3.21 6.77 -8.34
N ILE A 115 -4.20 6.16 -8.98
CA ILE A 115 -4.17 4.77 -9.43
C ILE A 115 -4.75 4.67 -10.84
N ASP A 116 -4.29 3.71 -11.64
CA ASP A 116 -4.89 3.38 -12.94
C ASP A 116 -6.39 3.10 -12.77
N ARG A 117 -7.24 3.82 -13.53
CA ARG A 117 -8.70 3.75 -13.40
C ARG A 117 -9.25 2.38 -13.79
N ALA A 118 -8.69 1.75 -14.82
CA ALA A 118 -9.16 0.45 -15.29
C ALA A 118 -8.84 -0.63 -14.28
N TRP A 119 -7.64 -0.61 -13.69
CA TRP A 119 -7.25 -1.50 -12.60
C TRP A 119 -8.12 -1.32 -11.37
N PHE A 120 -8.32 -0.08 -10.92
CA PHE A 120 -9.16 0.21 -9.76
C PHE A 120 -10.60 -0.24 -9.97
N LYS A 121 -11.16 0.03 -11.16
CA LYS A 121 -12.49 -0.44 -11.53
C LYS A 121 -12.57 -1.97 -11.51
N PHE A 122 -11.59 -2.65 -12.08
CA PHE A 122 -11.53 -4.12 -12.07
C PHE A 122 -11.56 -4.69 -10.65
N ILE A 123 -10.79 -4.11 -9.72
CA ILE A 123 -10.81 -4.49 -8.30
C ILE A 123 -12.22 -4.32 -7.72
N VAL A 124 -12.81 -3.13 -7.86
CA VAL A 124 -14.13 -2.82 -7.29
C VAL A 124 -15.21 -3.74 -7.85
N ASP A 125 -15.20 -3.98 -9.16
CA ASP A 125 -16.17 -4.86 -9.83
C ASP A 125 -16.04 -6.31 -9.33
N ALA A 126 -14.81 -6.83 -9.19
CA ALA A 126 -14.56 -8.20 -8.72
C ALA A 126 -15.06 -8.41 -7.28
N PHE A 127 -14.75 -7.48 -6.37
CA PHE A 127 -15.22 -7.57 -4.98
C PHE A 127 -16.73 -7.39 -4.87
N THR A 128 -17.32 -6.50 -5.67
CA THR A 128 -18.76 -6.30 -5.72
C THR A 128 -19.48 -7.56 -6.23
N ALA A 129 -18.95 -8.19 -7.27
CA ALA A 129 -19.47 -9.46 -7.81
C ALA A 129 -19.37 -10.60 -6.79
N ALA A 130 -18.31 -10.61 -5.95
CA ALA A 130 -18.18 -11.55 -4.82
C ALA A 130 -19.10 -11.23 -3.63
N GLY A 131 -19.95 -10.21 -3.72
CA GLY A 131 -20.94 -9.86 -2.71
C GLY A 131 -20.46 -8.87 -1.64
N HIS A 132 -19.23 -8.37 -1.73
CA HIS A 132 -18.72 -7.38 -0.78
C HIS A 132 -19.34 -6.01 -1.03
N ARG A 133 -19.80 -5.37 0.03
CA ARG A 133 -20.43 -4.04 -0.01
C ARG A 133 -19.63 -3.05 0.83
N HIS A 134 -19.89 -1.75 0.67
CA HIS A 134 -19.21 -0.69 1.42
C HIS A 134 -17.68 -0.84 1.33
N LEU A 135 -17.17 -0.91 0.08
CA LEU A 135 -15.75 -1.02 -0.21
C LEU A 135 -15.04 0.30 0.09
N ARG A 136 -13.94 0.22 0.84
CA ARG A 136 -13.00 1.33 1.08
C ARG A 136 -11.61 0.89 0.64
N ALA A 137 -10.95 1.68 -0.18
CA ALA A 137 -9.57 1.44 -0.58
C ALA A 137 -8.63 2.34 0.23
N VAL A 138 -7.57 1.75 0.77
CA VAL A 138 -6.57 2.44 1.58
C VAL A 138 -5.18 2.09 1.04
N PRO A 139 -4.32 3.08 0.72
CA PRO A 139 -2.94 2.82 0.37
C PRO A 139 -2.19 2.12 1.51
N VAL A 140 -1.39 1.09 1.21
CA VAL A 140 -0.59 0.40 2.24
C VAL A 140 0.35 1.36 2.98
N THR A 141 0.84 2.40 2.31
CA THR A 141 1.68 3.45 2.89
C THR A 141 1.00 4.23 4.01
N ARG A 142 -0.35 4.32 3.97
CA ARG A 142 -1.15 4.93 5.04
C ARG A 142 -1.39 3.99 6.22
N CYS A 143 -1.08 2.71 6.05
CA CYS A 143 -1.17 1.70 7.10
C CYS A 143 0.15 1.53 7.87
N LEU A 144 1.22 2.18 7.44
CA LEU A 144 2.51 2.17 8.12
C LEU A 144 2.56 3.30 9.17
N PRO A 145 3.21 3.07 10.33
CA PRO A 145 3.45 4.14 11.26
C PRO A 145 4.27 5.24 10.58
N PRO A 146 4.09 6.51 10.94
CA PRO A 146 4.92 7.57 10.40
C PRO A 146 6.40 7.26 10.70
N ALA A 147 7.25 7.39 9.67
CA ALA A 147 8.68 7.19 9.83
C ALA A 147 9.21 8.11 10.94
N THR A 148 9.86 7.54 11.92
CA THR A 148 10.50 8.34 12.96
C THR A 148 11.72 9.04 12.35
N ARG A 149 12.14 10.18 12.90
CA ARG A 149 13.35 10.88 12.44
C ARG A 149 14.59 9.96 12.45
N ARG A 150 14.61 8.93 13.29
CA ARG A 150 15.66 7.93 13.40
C ARG A 150 15.66 6.98 12.19
N ASP A 151 14.47 6.55 11.76
CA ASP A 151 14.32 5.65 10.61
C ASP A 151 14.68 6.37 9.30
N ALA A 152 14.34 7.67 9.19
CA ALA A 152 14.72 8.50 8.05
C ALA A 152 16.24 8.72 7.98
N ALA A 153 16.93 8.89 9.11
CA ALA A 153 18.38 9.00 9.16
C ALA A 153 19.07 7.67 8.76
N ALA A 154 18.57 6.55 9.26
CA ALA A 154 19.10 5.21 8.90
C ALA A 154 18.90 4.88 7.40
N ALA A 155 17.77 5.27 6.81
CA ALA A 155 17.53 5.12 5.39
C ALA A 155 18.49 5.98 4.55
N ALA A 156 18.74 7.23 4.94
CA ALA A 156 19.68 8.11 4.26
C ALA A 156 21.14 7.60 4.34
N GLU A 157 21.54 7.01 5.46
CA GLU A 157 22.85 6.37 5.60
C GLU A 157 23.01 5.14 4.70
N THR A 158 21.92 4.38 4.51
CA THR A 158 21.92 3.19 3.63
C THR A 158 22.04 3.58 2.15
N GLU A 159 21.38 4.65 1.72
CA GLU A 159 21.51 5.18 0.35
C GLU A 159 22.92 5.74 0.10
N ALA A 160 23.49 6.46 1.06
CA ALA A 160 24.84 7.00 0.94
C ALA A 160 25.92 5.90 0.83
N VAL A 161 25.73 4.77 1.50
CA VAL A 161 26.64 3.62 1.40
C VAL A 161 26.50 2.89 0.06
N ALA A 162 25.30 2.84 -0.51
CA ALA A 162 25.06 2.22 -1.83
C ALA A 162 25.71 3.03 -2.96
N ASP A 163 25.69 4.35 -2.88
CA ASP A 163 26.29 5.23 -3.90
C ASP A 163 27.82 5.17 -3.88
N VAL A 164 28.44 4.99 -2.71
CA VAL A 164 29.90 4.80 -2.59
C VAL A 164 30.37 3.42 -3.10
N ALA A 165 29.51 2.40 -3.10
CA ALA A 165 29.87 1.05 -3.56
C ALA A 165 29.91 0.90 -5.09
N LEU A 166 29.29 1.80 -5.84
CA LEU A 166 29.26 1.78 -7.31
C LEU A 166 30.49 2.40 -7.97
N ASP A 167 31.33 3.15 -7.23
CA ASP A 167 32.50 3.86 -7.78
C ASP A 167 33.84 3.16 -7.51
N ARG A 168 33.86 1.83 -7.30
CA ARG A 168 35.07 1.07 -7.07
C ARG A 168 35.47 0.30 -8.32
N PRO A 169 36.58 0.68 -9.02
CA PRO A 169 37.09 -0.08 -10.17
C PRO A 169 37.61 -1.45 -9.73
N ALA A 170 37.24 -2.47 -10.50
CA ALA A 170 37.69 -3.85 -10.34
C ALA A 170 39.21 -3.96 -10.45
N GLY A 171 39.87 -4.34 -9.37
CA GLY A 171 41.29 -4.57 -9.32
C GLY A 171 41.67 -5.71 -8.36
N HIS A 172 42.00 -6.84 -8.97
CA HIS A 172 42.89 -7.94 -8.51
C HIS A 172 42.53 -8.76 -7.27
N ALA A 173 42.40 -10.05 -7.60
CA ALA A 173 42.31 -11.20 -6.73
C ALA A 173 43.54 -11.42 -5.87
N ALA A 174 43.37 -11.87 -4.64
CA ALA A 174 44.27 -12.79 -3.95
C ALA A 174 43.49 -13.61 -2.93
N ALA A 175 43.61 -14.92 -3.05
CA ALA A 175 43.04 -15.92 -2.17
C ALA A 175 43.79 -15.99 -0.84
N ALA A 176 43.08 -16.28 0.26
CA ALA A 176 43.59 -17.12 1.37
C ALA A 176 42.44 -17.48 2.36
N ASP A 177 42.21 -18.77 2.45
CA ASP A 177 41.95 -19.65 3.60
C ASP A 177 40.95 -19.26 4.70
N ALA A 178 39.98 -20.17 4.90
CA ALA A 178 39.17 -20.39 6.11
C ALA A 178 40.01 -21.07 7.22
N PRO A 179 39.54 -21.33 8.48
CA PRO A 179 38.21 -21.76 8.89
C PRO A 179 37.71 -21.24 10.28
N GLY A 180 36.48 -21.58 10.66
CA GLY A 180 36.12 -21.70 12.08
C GLY A 180 34.71 -21.26 12.50
N SER A 181 33.81 -22.18 12.51
CA SER A 181 32.74 -22.52 13.48
C SER A 181 32.26 -21.52 14.52
N GLY A 182 30.95 -21.42 14.66
CA GLY A 182 30.29 -20.92 15.87
C GLY A 182 28.78 -20.75 15.74
N HIS A 183 28.05 -21.73 16.26
CA HIS A 183 26.62 -21.77 16.51
C HIS A 183 26.12 -20.58 17.34
N ALA A 184 24.92 -20.09 17.04
CA ALA A 184 23.81 -20.05 18.00
C ALA A 184 22.55 -19.45 17.32
N GLY A 185 21.50 -20.25 17.29
CA GLY A 185 20.18 -19.84 16.85
C GLY A 185 19.53 -18.87 17.84
N ALA A 186 18.81 -17.94 17.27
CA ALA A 186 17.69 -17.30 17.91
C ALA A 186 16.62 -17.12 16.81
N THR A 187 15.72 -18.08 16.73
CA THR A 187 14.46 -17.94 16.01
C THR A 187 13.61 -16.91 16.75
N ALA A 188 13.79 -15.64 16.44
CA ALA A 188 12.81 -14.62 16.74
C ALA A 188 11.62 -14.88 15.82
N ASN A 189 10.52 -15.33 16.42
CA ASN A 189 9.23 -15.51 15.79
C ASN A 189 8.70 -14.11 15.45
N ALA A 190 9.05 -13.62 14.26
CA ALA A 190 8.50 -12.37 13.74
C ALA A 190 7.01 -12.63 13.47
N PRO A 191 6.09 -11.77 13.97
CA PRO A 191 4.67 -11.91 13.66
C PRO A 191 4.47 -11.87 12.16
N ALA A 192 3.58 -12.71 11.66
CA ALA A 192 3.27 -12.79 10.24
C ALA A 192 2.91 -11.39 9.72
N PRO A 193 3.36 -10.99 8.51
CA PRO A 193 3.18 -9.64 7.99
C PRO A 193 1.71 -9.18 7.94
N ALA A 194 0.76 -10.12 7.89
CA ALA A 194 -0.67 -9.84 7.96
C ALA A 194 -1.13 -9.26 9.30
N GLU A 195 -0.57 -9.72 10.43
CA GLU A 195 -0.96 -9.24 11.76
C GLU A 195 -0.48 -7.81 12.02
N SER A 196 0.72 -7.46 11.53
CA SER A 196 1.24 -6.10 11.62
C SER A 196 0.40 -5.09 10.83
N ILE A 197 -0.06 -5.46 9.62
CA ILE A 197 -0.90 -4.62 8.77
C ILE A 197 -2.27 -4.39 9.42
N VAL A 198 -2.85 -5.41 10.06
CA VAL A 198 -4.13 -5.29 10.74
C VAL A 198 -4.06 -4.32 11.91
N ALA A 199 -3.03 -4.41 12.74
CA ALA A 199 -2.87 -3.53 13.90
C ALA A 199 -2.75 -2.04 13.50
N VAL A 200 -2.09 -1.75 12.38
CA VAL A 200 -1.90 -0.38 11.87
C VAL A 200 -3.16 0.15 11.18
N ALA A 201 -3.85 -0.67 10.38
CA ALA A 201 -5.09 -0.28 9.73
C ALA A 201 -6.19 0.06 10.74
N LEU A 202 -6.23 -0.60 11.90
CA LEU A 202 -7.18 -0.32 12.98
C LEU A 202 -6.88 1.00 13.71
N GLY A 203 -5.60 1.38 13.86
CA GLY A 203 -5.20 2.66 14.43
C GLY A 203 -5.65 3.86 13.60
N LEU A 204 -5.79 3.70 12.28
CA LEU A 204 -6.29 4.74 11.37
C LEU A 204 -7.81 4.84 11.34
N ALA A 205 -8.52 3.75 11.63
CA ALA A 205 -10.00 3.74 11.70
C ALA A 205 -10.54 4.33 13.02
N ALA A 206 -9.73 4.40 14.06
CA ALA A 206 -10.10 4.93 15.37
C ALA A 206 -9.99 6.46 15.49
N THR A 207 -9.50 7.15 14.46
CA THR A 207 -9.30 8.61 14.42
C THR A 207 -10.30 9.35 13.52
N GLU A 208 -11.41 8.70 13.09
CA GLU A 208 -12.55 9.33 12.41
C GLU A 208 -13.78 9.39 13.28
#